data_eabb23eca536f059dbd80766e2093906
#
_entry.id   eabb23eca536f059dbd80766e2093906
#
_cell.length_a   1.000
_cell.length_b   1.000
_cell.length_c   1.000
_cell.angle_alpha   90.00
_cell.angle_beta   90.00
_cell.angle_gamma   90.00
#
_symmetry.space_group_name_H-M   'P 1'
#
loop_
_entity.id
_entity.type
_entity.pdbx_description
1 polymer ?
#
loop_
_entity_poly.entity_id
_entity_poly.type
_entity_poly.pdbx_seq_one_letter_code
_entity_poly.pdbx_strand_id
1 'polypeptide(L)'
;IDKSQGTIEFNMDGTVITSNDNFLNVLGYSLEEVKGKHHRMFCEEDYANSTDYKEFWEKLNRGEFNSGEYKRIGKNGREVFIQASYNPILDLNGKPMKVLKIASDVTEQKRLEAERTKQAALIMEMSTPVMRLWDSILLLPIVGLVDSKRVQLIMETVLQKILDYQAKVIILDIQGVPAVDSAVANHLIKVTKATRLMGCTCIVTGISPEISQALVNLGIELTDILTQSTLKDGVSTSLEKVGFQLKETKTTDKK
;
A
#
# COMPACT_ATOMS: atom_id res chain seq x y z
N ILE A 1 -26.94 8.31 22.81
CA ILE A 1 -26.87 7.69 21.48
C ILE A 1 -27.46 8.64 20.44
N ASP A 2 -28.69 9.14 20.60
CA ASP A 2 -29.36 9.99 19.60
C ASP A 2 -28.69 11.33 19.29
N LYS A 3 -27.78 11.82 20.15
CA LYS A 3 -27.06 13.09 19.91
C LYS A 3 -25.77 12.93 19.10
N SER A 4 -25.20 11.74 19.03
CA SER A 4 -23.86 11.53 18.44
C SER A 4 -23.80 10.44 17.37
N GLN A 5 -24.81 9.57 17.32
CA GLN A 5 -24.83 8.43 16.37
C GLN A 5 -26.11 8.41 15.57
N GLY A 6 -26.03 7.90 14.37
CA GLY A 6 -27.18 7.60 13.54
C GLY A 6 -27.88 6.32 14.03
N THR A 7 -29.19 6.37 14.22
CA THR A 7 -30.02 5.21 14.58
C THR A 7 -31.13 5.01 13.59
N ILE A 8 -31.43 3.75 13.26
CA ILE A 8 -32.57 3.37 12.43
C ILE A 8 -33.11 2.03 12.89
N GLU A 9 -34.42 1.89 12.94
CA GLU A 9 -35.11 0.68 13.31
C GLU A 9 -35.78 0.03 12.10
N PHE A 10 -35.72 -1.29 12.05
CA PHE A 10 -36.30 -2.11 11.01
C PHE A 10 -37.24 -3.16 11.60
N ASN A 11 -38.28 -3.48 10.89
CA ASN A 11 -39.01 -4.73 11.08
C ASN A 11 -38.10 -5.92 10.74
N MET A 12 -38.49 -7.13 11.15
CA MET A 12 -37.71 -8.34 10.88
C MET A 12 -37.62 -8.71 9.39
N ASP A 13 -38.50 -8.15 8.55
CA ASP A 13 -38.46 -8.27 7.09
C ASP A 13 -37.51 -7.24 6.43
N GLY A 14 -36.88 -6.36 7.22
CA GLY A 14 -35.98 -5.34 6.73
C GLY A 14 -36.63 -4.02 6.33
N THR A 15 -37.93 -3.82 6.56
CA THR A 15 -38.62 -2.55 6.30
C THR A 15 -38.35 -1.54 7.41
N VAL A 16 -38.13 -0.28 7.06
CA VAL A 16 -37.81 0.82 8.00
C VAL A 16 -39.03 1.19 8.82
N ILE A 17 -38.88 1.19 10.14
CA ILE A 17 -39.90 1.66 11.11
C ILE A 17 -39.71 3.15 11.35
N THR A 18 -38.51 3.54 11.78
CA THR A 18 -38.15 4.94 12.11
C THR A 18 -36.64 5.12 12.06
N SER A 19 -36.20 6.36 12.04
CA SER A 19 -34.79 6.74 12.07
C SER A 19 -34.61 8.10 12.74
N ASN A 20 -33.45 8.35 13.36
CA ASN A 20 -33.14 9.69 13.85
C ASN A 20 -32.52 10.58 12.75
N ASP A 21 -32.49 11.88 13.02
CA ASP A 21 -31.98 12.89 12.06
C ASP A 21 -30.49 12.65 11.71
N ASN A 22 -29.68 12.17 12.64
CA ASN A 22 -28.27 11.89 12.39
C ASN A 22 -28.09 10.85 11.27
N PHE A 23 -28.84 9.74 11.30
CA PHE A 23 -28.76 8.72 10.26
C PHE A 23 -29.29 9.25 8.92
N LEU A 24 -30.40 9.98 8.96
CA LEU A 24 -31.01 10.58 7.77
C LEU A 24 -30.07 11.58 7.09
N ASN A 25 -29.43 12.46 7.86
CA ASN A 25 -28.49 13.46 7.37
C ASN A 25 -27.25 12.81 6.72
N VAL A 26 -26.73 11.75 7.34
CA VAL A 26 -25.57 11.00 6.81
C VAL A 26 -25.87 10.43 5.42
N LEU A 27 -27.07 9.90 5.20
CA LEU A 27 -27.48 9.33 3.92
C LEU A 27 -28.20 10.31 2.97
N GLY A 28 -28.58 11.50 3.46
CA GLY A 28 -29.22 12.55 2.67
C GLY A 28 -30.70 12.34 2.39
N TYR A 29 -31.40 11.55 3.19
CA TYR A 29 -32.83 11.27 3.05
C TYR A 29 -33.66 11.98 4.12
N SER A 30 -34.95 12.18 3.86
CA SER A 30 -35.94 12.50 4.90
C SER A 30 -36.57 11.22 5.45
N LEU A 31 -37.22 11.33 6.62
CA LEU A 31 -37.90 10.17 7.22
C LEU A 31 -39.05 9.65 6.33
N GLU A 32 -39.79 10.53 5.68
CA GLU A 32 -40.90 10.17 4.79
C GLU A 32 -40.40 9.37 3.57
N GLU A 33 -39.17 9.64 3.11
CA GLU A 33 -38.59 8.95 1.96
C GLU A 33 -38.16 7.51 2.29
N VAL A 34 -37.79 7.23 3.54
CA VAL A 34 -37.25 5.93 3.96
C VAL A 34 -38.25 5.06 4.72
N LYS A 35 -39.20 5.65 5.43
CA LYS A 35 -40.19 4.92 6.26
C LYS A 35 -41.01 3.95 5.39
N GLY A 36 -41.07 2.71 5.82
CA GLY A 36 -41.72 1.64 5.08
C GLY A 36 -40.94 1.12 3.84
N LYS A 37 -39.78 1.71 3.52
CA LYS A 37 -38.89 1.16 2.48
C LYS A 37 -38.02 0.08 3.07
N HIS A 38 -37.52 -0.80 2.20
CA HIS A 38 -36.66 -1.90 2.61
C HIS A 38 -35.19 -1.45 2.72
N HIS A 39 -34.45 -1.97 3.70
CA HIS A 39 -33.03 -1.71 3.96
C HIS A 39 -32.16 -1.77 2.70
N ARG A 40 -32.49 -2.62 1.72
CA ARG A 40 -31.76 -2.75 0.45
C ARG A 40 -31.55 -1.44 -0.29
N MET A 41 -32.42 -0.44 -0.08
CA MET A 41 -32.29 0.87 -0.71
C MET A 41 -30.98 1.60 -0.36
N PHE A 42 -30.36 1.22 0.76
CA PHE A 42 -29.08 1.77 1.21
C PHE A 42 -27.87 0.93 0.77
N CYS A 43 -28.08 -0.14 0.02
CA CYS A 43 -27.05 -1.08 -0.39
C CYS A 43 -26.75 -0.96 -1.88
N GLU A 44 -25.54 -1.35 -2.27
CA GLU A 44 -25.23 -1.58 -3.68
C GLU A 44 -26.11 -2.71 -4.23
N GLU A 45 -26.51 -2.62 -5.48
CA GLU A 45 -27.44 -3.56 -6.11
C GLU A 45 -26.92 -5.01 -6.10
N ASP A 46 -25.64 -5.19 -6.39
CA ASP A 46 -24.99 -6.49 -6.39
C ASP A 46 -25.03 -7.13 -4.99
N TYR A 47 -24.72 -6.35 -3.94
CA TYR A 47 -24.80 -6.84 -2.57
C TYR A 47 -26.26 -7.14 -2.16
N ALA A 48 -27.19 -6.25 -2.49
CA ALA A 48 -28.60 -6.40 -2.14
C ALA A 48 -29.25 -7.67 -2.74
N ASN A 49 -28.68 -8.19 -3.84
CA ASN A 49 -29.14 -9.41 -4.53
C ASN A 49 -28.28 -10.64 -4.18
N SER A 50 -27.23 -10.50 -3.37
CA SER A 50 -26.31 -11.58 -3.03
C SER A 50 -26.89 -12.56 -1.99
N THR A 51 -26.24 -13.73 -1.90
CA THR A 51 -26.49 -14.71 -0.83
C THR A 51 -26.10 -14.16 0.54
N ASP A 52 -25.03 -13.37 0.61
CA ASP A 52 -24.54 -12.77 1.84
C ASP A 52 -25.56 -11.82 2.48
N TYR A 53 -26.32 -11.09 1.63
CA TYR A 53 -27.39 -10.21 2.11
C TYR A 53 -28.58 -11.00 2.69
N LYS A 54 -28.89 -12.16 2.11
CA LYS A 54 -29.93 -13.06 2.65
C LYS A 54 -29.51 -13.65 3.99
N GLU A 55 -28.28 -14.18 4.05
CA GLU A 55 -27.71 -14.72 5.29
C GLU A 55 -27.60 -13.66 6.40
N PHE A 56 -27.27 -12.41 6.05
CA PHE A 56 -27.26 -11.30 6.98
C PHE A 56 -28.63 -11.12 7.67
N TRP A 57 -29.74 -11.11 6.91
CA TRP A 57 -31.07 -10.99 7.51
C TRP A 57 -31.52 -12.26 8.23
N GLU A 58 -31.13 -13.44 7.77
CA GLU A 58 -31.38 -14.70 8.45
C GLU A 58 -30.73 -14.75 9.84
N LYS A 59 -29.47 -14.27 9.97
CA LYS A 59 -28.78 -14.13 11.28
C LYS A 59 -29.56 -13.22 12.21
N LEU A 60 -29.96 -12.05 11.76
CA LEU A 60 -30.74 -11.12 12.56
C LEU A 60 -32.10 -11.73 12.99
N ASN A 61 -32.73 -12.50 12.11
CA ASN A 61 -33.99 -13.19 12.41
C ASN A 61 -33.83 -14.34 13.42
N ARG A 62 -32.60 -14.88 13.60
CA ARG A 62 -32.29 -15.82 14.68
C ARG A 62 -31.91 -15.14 15.99
N GLY A 63 -31.93 -13.79 16.04
CA GLY A 63 -31.55 -13.02 17.22
C GLY A 63 -30.02 -12.79 17.34
N GLU A 64 -29.25 -13.11 16.30
CA GLU A 64 -27.82 -12.87 16.26
C GLU A 64 -27.55 -11.41 15.84
N PHE A 65 -26.68 -10.69 16.56
CA PHE A 65 -26.27 -9.35 16.16
C PHE A 65 -25.25 -9.41 15.02
N ASN A 66 -25.13 -8.32 14.27
CA ASN A 66 -24.09 -8.17 13.25
C ASN A 66 -23.43 -6.80 13.38
N SER A 67 -22.09 -6.73 13.35
CA SER A 67 -21.35 -5.47 13.44
C SER A 67 -20.17 -5.46 12.49
N GLY A 68 -19.87 -4.28 11.95
CA GLY A 68 -18.76 -4.11 11.02
C GLY A 68 -18.77 -2.76 10.33
N GLU A 69 -17.87 -2.62 9.38
CA GLU A 69 -17.85 -1.50 8.45
C GLU A 69 -18.66 -1.85 7.20
N TYR A 70 -19.46 -0.91 6.75
CA TYR A 70 -20.32 -1.11 5.60
C TYR A 70 -20.27 0.07 4.65
N LYS A 71 -20.17 -0.20 3.36
CA LYS A 71 -20.44 0.78 2.32
C LYS A 71 -21.96 0.87 2.13
N ARG A 72 -22.49 2.08 2.11
CA ARG A 72 -23.91 2.35 1.89
C ARG A 72 -24.08 3.41 0.81
N ILE A 73 -25.21 3.33 0.15
CA ILE A 73 -25.58 4.27 -0.90
C ILE A 73 -26.64 5.20 -0.34
N GLY A 74 -26.28 6.45 -0.25
CA GLY A 74 -27.19 7.54 0.11
C GLY A 74 -27.96 8.08 -1.09
N LYS A 75 -28.71 9.15 -0.86
CA LYS A 75 -29.51 9.83 -1.90
C LYS A 75 -28.59 10.28 -3.06
N ASN A 76 -29.10 10.18 -4.28
CA ASN A 76 -28.36 10.52 -5.51
C ASN A 76 -27.08 9.70 -5.76
N GLY A 77 -26.99 8.48 -5.21
CA GLY A 77 -25.83 7.62 -5.42
C GLY A 77 -24.60 7.97 -4.57
N ARG A 78 -24.75 8.83 -3.55
CA ARG A 78 -23.63 9.20 -2.67
C ARG A 78 -23.13 7.98 -1.90
N GLU A 79 -21.85 7.68 -2.04
CA GLU A 79 -21.19 6.63 -1.25
C GLU A 79 -20.91 7.12 0.17
N VAL A 80 -21.29 6.31 1.17
CA VAL A 80 -21.09 6.57 2.58
C VAL A 80 -20.52 5.32 3.25
N PHE A 81 -19.45 5.47 4.00
CA PHE A 81 -18.89 4.40 4.82
C PHE A 81 -19.34 4.58 6.26
N ILE A 82 -19.93 3.54 6.81
CA ILE A 82 -20.41 3.55 8.20
C ILE A 82 -19.81 2.39 8.99
N GLN A 83 -19.42 2.70 10.22
CA GLN A 83 -19.22 1.68 11.25
C GLN A 83 -20.58 1.45 11.92
N ALA A 84 -21.14 0.26 11.83
CA ALA A 84 -22.47 0.01 12.35
C ALA A 84 -22.61 -1.33 13.07
N SER A 85 -23.59 -1.36 14.00
CA SER A 85 -24.07 -2.58 14.63
C SER A 85 -25.58 -2.72 14.41
N TYR A 86 -26.02 -3.91 14.07
CA TYR A 86 -27.41 -4.30 13.92
C TYR A 86 -27.77 -5.24 15.07
N ASN A 87 -28.69 -4.81 15.91
CA ASN A 87 -29.02 -5.49 17.17
C ASN A 87 -30.49 -5.89 17.14
N PRO A 88 -30.82 -7.18 17.05
CA PRO A 88 -32.19 -7.66 17.20
C PRO A 88 -32.70 -7.35 18.62
N ILE A 89 -33.85 -6.72 18.68
CA ILE A 89 -34.58 -6.49 19.94
C ILE A 89 -35.58 -7.61 20.12
N LEU A 90 -35.50 -8.29 21.26
CA LEU A 90 -36.33 -9.44 21.57
C LEU A 90 -37.59 -9.02 22.34
N ASP A 91 -38.68 -9.73 22.14
CA ASP A 91 -39.89 -9.63 22.97
C ASP A 91 -39.71 -10.35 24.33
N LEU A 92 -40.74 -10.32 25.17
CA LEU A 92 -40.74 -10.97 26.50
C LEU A 92 -40.56 -12.49 26.45
N ASN A 93 -40.80 -13.12 25.29
CA ASN A 93 -40.66 -14.56 25.05
C ASN A 93 -39.31 -14.90 24.42
N GLY A 94 -38.40 -13.90 24.23
CA GLY A 94 -37.10 -14.10 23.62
C GLY A 94 -37.13 -14.17 22.09
N LYS A 95 -38.23 -13.80 21.42
CA LYS A 95 -38.36 -13.80 19.98
C LYS A 95 -37.98 -12.42 19.41
N PRO A 96 -37.14 -12.34 18.33
CA PRO A 96 -36.84 -11.09 17.66
C PRO A 96 -38.10 -10.40 17.13
N MET A 97 -38.27 -9.11 17.48
CA MET A 97 -39.41 -8.30 17.06
C MET A 97 -39.04 -7.14 16.15
N LYS A 98 -37.86 -6.61 16.27
CA LYS A 98 -37.31 -5.54 15.42
C LYS A 98 -35.80 -5.53 15.49
N VAL A 99 -35.16 -4.84 14.57
CA VAL A 99 -33.69 -4.62 14.56
C VAL A 99 -33.40 -3.15 14.80
N LEU A 100 -32.60 -2.84 15.82
CA LEU A 100 -32.04 -1.51 16.05
C LEU A 100 -30.63 -1.48 15.45
N LYS A 101 -30.43 -0.61 14.48
CA LYS A 101 -29.10 -0.30 13.94
C LYS A 101 -28.58 0.98 14.56
N ILE A 102 -27.32 0.95 15.01
CA ILE A 102 -26.56 2.11 15.44
C ILE A 102 -25.39 2.26 14.49
N ALA A 103 -25.16 3.47 13.99
CA ALA A 103 -24.14 3.74 12.98
C ALA A 103 -23.40 5.04 13.22
N SER A 104 -22.11 5.03 12.96
CA SER A 104 -21.25 6.23 12.89
C SER A 104 -20.74 6.39 11.47
N ASP A 105 -20.76 7.63 10.96
CA ASP A 105 -20.17 7.95 9.65
C ASP A 105 -18.65 7.96 9.78
N VAL A 106 -17.97 7.12 9.00
CA VAL A 106 -16.50 7.01 8.92
C VAL A 106 -15.99 7.35 7.52
N THR A 107 -16.83 7.99 6.70
CA THR A 107 -16.50 8.31 5.30
C THR A 107 -15.27 9.20 5.19
N GLU A 108 -15.19 10.27 5.99
CA GLU A 108 -14.05 11.17 5.98
C GLU A 108 -12.77 10.48 6.51
N GLN A 109 -12.91 9.66 7.54
CA GLN A 109 -11.78 8.87 8.05
C GLN A 109 -11.23 7.93 6.98
N LYS A 110 -12.09 7.22 6.27
CA LYS A 110 -11.70 6.31 5.15
C LYS A 110 -11.06 7.07 4.00
N ARG A 111 -11.60 8.25 3.67
CA ARG A 111 -11.03 9.12 2.63
C ARG A 111 -9.61 9.55 2.99
N LEU A 112 -9.39 10.03 4.22
CA LEU A 112 -8.07 10.44 4.70
C LEU A 112 -7.08 9.28 4.78
N GLU A 113 -7.53 8.10 5.20
CA GLU A 113 -6.69 6.89 5.23
C GLU A 113 -6.26 6.46 3.83
N ALA A 114 -7.18 6.45 2.87
CA ALA A 114 -6.87 6.16 1.46
C ALA A 114 -5.91 7.19 0.86
N GLU A 115 -6.10 8.47 1.17
CA GLU A 115 -5.22 9.55 0.72
C GLU A 115 -3.80 9.43 1.31
N ARG A 116 -3.69 9.14 2.61
CA ARG A 116 -2.40 8.85 3.28
C ARG A 116 -1.69 7.65 2.65
N THR A 117 -2.43 6.57 2.40
CA THR A 117 -1.87 5.37 1.76
C THR A 117 -1.36 5.68 0.36
N LYS A 118 -2.13 6.45 -0.42
CA LYS A 118 -1.71 6.90 -1.75
C LYS A 118 -0.47 7.80 -1.71
N GLN A 119 -0.42 8.75 -0.78
CA GLN A 119 0.76 9.62 -0.60
C GLN A 119 1.98 8.81 -0.19
N ALA A 120 1.85 7.86 0.74
CA ALA A 120 2.94 6.98 1.15
C ALA A 120 3.46 6.13 -0.03
N ALA A 121 2.57 5.60 -0.87
CA ALA A 121 2.95 4.86 -2.06
C ALA A 121 3.71 5.73 -3.07
N LEU A 122 3.26 6.96 -3.33
CA LEU A 122 3.95 7.92 -4.21
C LEU A 122 5.35 8.30 -3.67
N ILE A 123 5.48 8.54 -2.37
CA ILE A 123 6.78 8.82 -1.74
C ILE A 123 7.70 7.61 -1.91
N MET A 124 7.18 6.41 -1.76
CA MET A 124 7.95 5.18 -1.89
C MET A 124 8.40 4.94 -3.35
N GLU A 125 7.56 5.22 -4.32
CA GLU A 125 7.89 5.17 -5.75
C GLU A 125 8.97 6.19 -6.12
N MET A 126 8.87 7.43 -5.60
CA MET A 126 9.88 8.47 -5.80
C MET A 126 11.21 8.19 -5.06
N SER A 127 11.20 7.34 -4.02
CA SER A 127 12.38 7.05 -3.19
C SER A 127 13.34 6.01 -3.79
N THR A 128 12.99 5.39 -4.92
CA THR A 128 13.79 4.37 -5.61
C THR A 128 13.84 4.62 -7.13
N PRO A 129 14.30 5.81 -7.57
CA PRO A 129 14.32 6.14 -8.99
C PRO A 129 15.45 5.38 -9.69
N VAL A 130 15.11 4.39 -10.53
CA VAL A 130 16.08 3.81 -11.46
C VAL A 130 16.28 4.78 -12.61
N MET A 131 17.47 5.33 -12.72
CA MET A 131 17.86 6.30 -13.75
C MET A 131 18.69 5.64 -14.83
N ARG A 132 18.47 6.02 -16.08
CA ARG A 132 19.33 5.63 -17.19
C ARG A 132 20.50 6.62 -17.27
N LEU A 133 21.72 6.15 -16.99
CA LEU A 133 22.93 6.97 -17.10
C LEU A 133 23.47 7.00 -18.50
N TRP A 134 23.41 5.86 -19.20
CA TRP A 134 23.92 5.67 -20.55
C TRP A 134 23.17 4.53 -21.22
N ASP A 135 23.44 4.31 -22.52
CA ASP A 135 22.91 3.13 -23.19
C ASP A 135 23.36 1.87 -22.46
N SER A 136 22.40 1.05 -22.05
CA SER A 136 22.61 -0.18 -21.29
C SER A 136 23.22 -0.02 -19.87
N ILE A 137 23.31 1.21 -19.31
CA ILE A 137 23.78 1.45 -17.94
C ILE A 137 22.68 2.13 -17.13
N LEU A 138 22.27 1.49 -16.04
CA LEU A 138 21.30 2.03 -15.07
C LEU A 138 22.00 2.43 -13.76
N LEU A 139 21.42 3.40 -13.07
CA LEU A 139 21.80 3.81 -11.71
C LEU A 139 20.56 3.79 -10.82
N LEU A 140 20.69 3.17 -9.67
CA LEU A 140 19.74 3.26 -8.58
C LEU A 140 20.44 3.81 -7.33
N PRO A 141 20.23 5.08 -6.97
CA PRO A 141 20.66 5.61 -5.67
C PRO A 141 19.67 5.14 -4.59
N ILE A 142 20.20 4.57 -3.52
CA ILE A 142 19.43 4.15 -2.36
C ILE A 142 19.74 5.11 -1.22
N VAL A 143 18.73 5.86 -0.75
CA VAL A 143 18.88 6.90 0.27
C VAL A 143 17.94 6.63 1.43
N GLY A 144 18.43 6.82 2.66
CA GLY A 144 17.65 6.67 3.88
C GLY A 144 17.53 5.23 4.37
N LEU A 145 16.60 4.99 5.28
CA LEU A 145 16.39 3.68 5.87
C LEU A 145 15.87 2.67 4.82
N VAL A 146 16.44 1.48 4.86
CA VAL A 146 16.08 0.37 3.98
C VAL A 146 15.52 -0.75 4.85
N ASP A 147 14.27 -1.13 4.61
CA ASP A 147 13.62 -2.26 5.23
C ASP A 147 13.33 -3.38 4.20
N SER A 148 12.85 -4.52 4.66
CA SER A 148 12.59 -5.68 3.80
C SER A 148 11.55 -5.40 2.71
N LYS A 149 10.54 -4.56 2.98
CA LYS A 149 9.52 -4.19 1.97
C LYS A 149 10.12 -3.32 0.88
N ARG A 150 10.94 -2.35 1.27
CA ARG A 150 11.62 -1.47 0.33
C ARG A 150 12.60 -2.24 -0.56
N VAL A 151 13.35 -3.20 0.01
CA VAL A 151 14.26 -4.03 -0.81
C VAL A 151 13.51 -4.91 -1.79
N GLN A 152 12.36 -5.44 -1.42
CA GLN A 152 11.52 -6.19 -2.35
C GLN A 152 11.07 -5.31 -3.53
N LEU A 153 10.61 -4.10 -3.26
CA LEU A 153 10.25 -3.13 -4.29
C LEU A 153 11.45 -2.75 -5.17
N ILE A 154 12.63 -2.54 -4.57
CA ILE A 154 13.88 -2.32 -5.29
C ILE A 154 14.14 -3.46 -6.26
N MET A 155 14.04 -4.71 -5.79
CA MET A 155 14.27 -5.90 -6.63
C MET A 155 13.32 -5.91 -7.83
N GLU A 156 12.03 -5.80 -7.60
CA GLU A 156 11.01 -5.81 -8.65
C GLU A 156 11.24 -4.69 -9.67
N THR A 157 11.49 -3.47 -9.18
CA THR A 157 11.75 -2.31 -10.04
C THR A 157 13.02 -2.48 -10.86
N VAL A 158 14.11 -2.93 -10.24
CA VAL A 158 15.41 -3.16 -10.91
C VAL A 158 15.27 -4.19 -12.02
N LEU A 159 14.67 -5.34 -11.72
CA LEU A 159 14.53 -6.43 -12.70
C LEU A 159 13.66 -6.00 -13.89
N GLN A 160 12.57 -5.28 -13.62
CA GLN A 160 11.72 -4.74 -14.68
C GLN A 160 12.47 -3.72 -15.54
N LYS A 161 13.23 -2.80 -14.93
CA LYS A 161 14.00 -1.78 -15.67
C LYS A 161 15.17 -2.37 -16.44
N ILE A 162 15.81 -3.42 -15.96
CA ILE A 162 16.82 -4.17 -16.73
C ILE A 162 16.19 -4.73 -18.02
N LEU A 163 14.99 -5.27 -17.93
CA LEU A 163 14.26 -5.80 -19.09
C LEU A 163 13.85 -4.68 -20.04
N ASP A 164 13.21 -3.61 -19.53
CA ASP A 164 12.71 -2.49 -20.33
C ASP A 164 13.84 -1.81 -21.15
N TYR A 165 15.02 -1.65 -20.53
CA TYR A 165 16.16 -0.94 -21.12
C TYR A 165 17.25 -1.86 -21.67
N GLN A 166 17.06 -3.18 -21.59
CA GLN A 166 18.08 -4.17 -21.98
C GLN A 166 19.46 -3.85 -21.38
N ALA A 167 19.45 -3.50 -20.08
CA ALA A 167 20.61 -3.01 -19.38
C ALA A 167 21.66 -4.12 -19.21
N LYS A 168 22.92 -3.79 -19.51
CA LYS A 168 24.08 -4.67 -19.29
C LYS A 168 24.73 -4.45 -17.94
N VAL A 169 24.60 -3.24 -17.40
CA VAL A 169 25.14 -2.84 -16.09
C VAL A 169 24.12 -2.06 -15.31
N ILE A 170 24.02 -2.34 -14.02
CA ILE A 170 23.31 -1.52 -13.05
C ILE A 170 24.24 -1.16 -11.90
N ILE A 171 24.25 0.11 -11.52
CA ILE A 171 24.94 0.60 -10.34
C ILE A 171 23.91 0.77 -9.22
N LEU A 172 24.15 0.12 -8.08
CA LEU A 172 23.42 0.33 -6.83
C LEU A 172 24.28 1.20 -5.93
N ASP A 173 23.93 2.47 -5.80
CA ASP A 173 24.66 3.39 -4.92
C ASP A 173 23.99 3.46 -3.56
N ILE A 174 24.72 2.97 -2.52
CA ILE A 174 24.23 2.90 -1.14
C ILE A 174 24.86 3.93 -0.22
N GLN A 175 25.52 4.95 -0.76
CA GLN A 175 26.14 6.01 0.02
C GLN A 175 25.17 6.72 0.96
N GLY A 176 23.89 6.79 0.57
CA GLY A 176 22.83 7.41 1.37
C GLY A 176 22.17 6.50 2.40
N VAL A 177 22.67 5.28 2.59
CA VAL A 177 22.12 4.31 3.55
C VAL A 177 22.88 4.43 4.88
N PRO A 178 22.22 4.81 6.00
CA PRO A 178 22.90 5.05 7.26
C PRO A 178 23.34 3.77 7.99
N ALA A 179 22.61 2.68 7.80
CA ALA A 179 22.91 1.40 8.44
C ALA A 179 22.28 0.23 7.64
N VAL A 180 22.94 -0.92 7.73
CA VAL A 180 22.48 -2.16 7.09
C VAL A 180 22.49 -3.25 8.16
N ASP A 181 21.33 -3.87 8.39
CA ASP A 181 21.23 -5.09 9.20
C ASP A 181 21.44 -6.34 8.33
N SER A 182 21.48 -7.52 8.97
CA SER A 182 21.68 -8.79 8.27
C SER A 182 20.58 -9.11 7.27
N ALA A 183 19.34 -8.72 7.54
CA ALA A 183 18.23 -8.96 6.64
C ALA A 183 18.34 -8.11 5.37
N VAL A 184 18.63 -6.82 5.52
CA VAL A 184 18.86 -5.88 4.41
C VAL A 184 20.07 -6.30 3.57
N ALA A 185 21.19 -6.68 4.22
CA ALA A 185 22.38 -7.15 3.51
C ALA A 185 22.09 -8.39 2.67
N ASN A 186 21.42 -9.39 3.25
CA ASN A 186 21.02 -10.60 2.53
C ASN A 186 20.06 -10.29 1.34
N HIS A 187 19.19 -9.32 1.51
CA HIS A 187 18.30 -8.90 0.44
C HIS A 187 19.05 -8.20 -0.69
N LEU A 188 20.01 -7.30 -0.38
CA LEU A 188 20.85 -6.66 -1.39
C LEU A 188 21.66 -7.71 -2.19
N ILE A 189 22.20 -8.74 -1.52
CA ILE A 189 22.86 -9.87 -2.19
C ILE A 189 21.90 -10.59 -3.13
N LYS A 190 20.65 -10.80 -2.72
CA LYS A 190 19.63 -11.43 -3.61
C LYS A 190 19.35 -10.57 -4.84
N VAL A 191 19.30 -9.24 -4.70
CA VAL A 191 19.15 -8.31 -5.85
C VAL A 191 20.33 -8.50 -6.82
N THR A 192 21.57 -8.48 -6.33
CA THR A 192 22.76 -8.62 -7.20
C THR A 192 22.79 -9.99 -7.90
N LYS A 193 22.41 -11.07 -7.22
CA LYS A 193 22.31 -12.41 -7.82
C LYS A 193 21.21 -12.45 -8.88
N ALA A 194 20.04 -11.88 -8.61
CA ALA A 194 18.93 -11.86 -9.56
C ALA A 194 19.27 -11.06 -10.83
N THR A 195 19.92 -9.91 -10.71
CA THR A 195 20.36 -9.12 -11.86
C THR A 195 21.37 -9.88 -12.72
N ARG A 196 22.28 -10.62 -12.08
CA ARG A 196 23.27 -11.46 -12.78
C ARG A 196 22.62 -12.60 -13.58
N LEU A 197 21.56 -13.20 -13.04
CA LEU A 197 20.78 -14.23 -13.77
C LEU A 197 20.13 -13.68 -15.04
N MET A 198 19.84 -12.39 -15.08
CA MET A 198 19.33 -11.71 -16.28
C MET A 198 20.45 -11.25 -17.23
N GLY A 199 21.71 -11.60 -16.96
CA GLY A 199 22.86 -11.18 -17.76
C GLY A 199 23.30 -9.73 -17.50
N CYS A 200 22.78 -9.08 -16.46
CA CYS A 200 23.14 -7.71 -16.08
C CYS A 200 24.18 -7.72 -14.95
N THR A 201 25.31 -7.02 -15.13
CA THR A 201 26.31 -6.85 -14.08
C THR A 201 25.82 -5.83 -13.06
N CYS A 202 25.74 -6.22 -11.79
CA CYS A 202 25.48 -5.29 -10.70
C CYS A 202 26.78 -4.79 -10.08
N ILE A 203 26.93 -3.48 -9.93
CA ILE A 203 28.03 -2.82 -9.23
C ILE A 203 27.46 -2.10 -8.01
N VAL A 204 27.98 -2.40 -6.83
CA VAL A 204 27.57 -1.70 -5.59
C VAL A 204 28.60 -0.63 -5.29
N THR A 205 28.16 0.61 -5.06
CA THR A 205 29.01 1.76 -4.73
C THR A 205 28.59 2.40 -3.41
N GLY A 206 29.52 3.18 -2.80
CA GLY A 206 29.22 3.97 -1.62
C GLY A 206 29.08 3.14 -0.33
N ILE A 207 29.75 2.00 -0.24
CA ILE A 207 29.79 1.20 1.00
C ILE A 207 30.60 1.97 2.04
N SER A 208 29.96 2.42 3.11
CA SER A 208 30.63 3.12 4.21
C SER A 208 31.47 2.17 5.07
N PRO A 209 32.46 2.68 5.84
CA PRO A 209 33.23 1.86 6.79
C PRO A 209 32.34 1.11 7.79
N GLU A 210 31.27 1.76 8.26
CA GLU A 210 30.32 1.19 9.22
C GLU A 210 29.56 0.02 8.60
N ILE A 211 29.10 0.19 7.35
CA ILE A 211 28.43 -0.89 6.60
C ILE A 211 29.41 -2.03 6.33
N SER A 212 30.66 -1.73 5.94
CA SER A 212 31.68 -2.74 5.69
C SER A 212 31.95 -3.56 6.95
N GLN A 213 32.09 -2.91 8.11
CA GLN A 213 32.32 -3.58 9.39
C GLN A 213 31.11 -4.43 9.81
N ALA A 214 29.89 -3.92 9.61
CA ALA A 214 28.66 -4.68 9.86
C ALA A 214 28.59 -5.93 9.01
N LEU A 215 28.89 -5.85 7.70
CA LEU A 215 28.86 -7.00 6.78
C LEU A 215 29.88 -8.08 7.20
N VAL A 216 31.11 -7.67 7.57
CA VAL A 216 32.14 -8.61 8.06
C VAL A 216 31.72 -9.27 9.37
N ASN A 217 31.20 -8.50 10.32
CA ASN A 217 30.72 -9.04 11.61
C ASN A 217 29.54 -10.02 11.46
N LEU A 218 28.75 -9.85 10.42
CA LEU A 218 27.62 -10.71 10.08
C LEU A 218 28.06 -11.98 9.28
N GLY A 219 29.35 -12.12 9.00
CA GLY A 219 29.86 -13.24 8.20
C GLY A 219 29.38 -13.24 6.74
N ILE A 220 29.04 -12.07 6.21
CA ILE A 220 28.52 -11.93 4.84
C ILE A 220 29.67 -11.77 3.87
N GLU A 221 29.88 -12.77 3.03
CA GLU A 221 30.90 -12.71 1.96
C GLU A 221 30.32 -12.03 0.71
N LEU A 222 31.01 -10.98 0.26
CA LEU A 222 30.68 -10.25 -0.98
C LEU A 222 31.50 -10.72 -2.19
N THR A 223 32.05 -11.93 -2.14
CA THR A 223 32.98 -12.47 -3.15
C THR A 223 32.40 -12.47 -4.58
N ASP A 224 31.08 -12.56 -4.70
CA ASP A 224 30.39 -12.57 -6.00
C ASP A 224 29.84 -11.18 -6.42
N ILE A 225 30.07 -10.13 -5.62
CA ILE A 225 29.52 -8.80 -5.84
C ILE A 225 30.63 -7.85 -6.26
N LEU A 226 30.49 -7.23 -7.41
CA LEU A 226 31.41 -6.20 -7.85
C LEU A 226 31.15 -4.93 -7.05
N THR A 227 32.12 -4.49 -6.27
CA THR A 227 32.03 -3.28 -5.43
C THR A 227 33.02 -2.22 -5.92
N GLN A 228 32.65 -0.97 -5.79
CA GLN A 228 33.51 0.19 -6.04
C GLN A 228 33.36 1.21 -4.90
N SER A 229 34.44 1.89 -4.55
CA SER A 229 34.44 2.82 -3.41
C SER A 229 33.52 4.01 -3.63
N THR A 230 33.51 4.57 -4.83
CA THR A 230 32.72 5.75 -5.19
C THR A 230 31.82 5.52 -6.37
N LEU A 231 30.77 6.32 -6.48
CA LEU A 231 29.91 6.33 -7.67
C LEU A 231 30.70 6.63 -8.96
N LYS A 232 31.70 7.52 -8.88
CA LYS A 232 32.60 7.84 -10.00
C LYS A 232 33.30 6.57 -10.52
N ASP A 233 33.87 5.78 -9.63
CA ASP A 233 34.58 4.55 -10.00
C ASP A 233 33.59 3.51 -10.55
N GLY A 234 32.40 3.43 -9.98
CA GLY A 234 31.31 2.59 -10.48
C GLY A 234 30.89 2.96 -11.91
N VAL A 235 30.78 4.25 -12.20
CA VAL A 235 30.47 4.74 -13.56
C VAL A 235 31.60 4.40 -14.52
N SER A 236 32.86 4.65 -14.14
CA SER A 236 34.03 4.29 -14.97
C SER A 236 34.06 2.82 -15.32
N THR A 237 33.91 1.96 -14.31
CA THR A 237 33.87 0.49 -14.51
C THR A 237 32.67 0.08 -15.38
N SER A 238 31.53 0.75 -15.24
CA SER A 238 30.33 0.48 -16.05
C SER A 238 30.58 0.79 -17.52
N LEU A 239 31.20 1.93 -17.84
CA LEU A 239 31.52 2.33 -19.20
C LEU A 239 32.52 1.35 -19.85
N GLU A 240 33.56 0.92 -19.13
CA GLU A 240 34.49 -0.09 -19.61
C GLU A 240 33.78 -1.42 -19.97
N LYS A 241 32.87 -1.85 -19.10
CA LYS A 241 32.10 -3.09 -19.32
C LYS A 241 31.18 -3.06 -20.54
N VAL A 242 30.71 -1.90 -20.95
CA VAL A 242 29.91 -1.73 -22.18
C VAL A 242 30.76 -1.32 -23.39
N GLY A 243 32.10 -1.31 -23.26
CA GLY A 243 33.01 -1.15 -24.37
C GLY A 243 33.53 0.28 -24.61
N PHE A 244 33.35 1.21 -23.67
CA PHE A 244 33.91 2.56 -23.73
C PHE A 244 35.27 2.62 -23.04
N GLN A 245 36.20 3.36 -23.61
CA GLN A 245 37.47 3.71 -22.97
C GLN A 245 37.46 5.17 -22.53
N LEU A 246 37.60 5.40 -21.24
CA LEU A 246 37.78 6.76 -20.69
C LEU A 246 39.21 7.20 -20.94
N LYS A 247 39.43 8.25 -21.76
CA LYS A 247 40.71 8.94 -21.88
C LYS A 247 40.76 10.10 -20.87
N GLU A 248 41.70 10.06 -19.93
CA GLU A 248 42.00 11.22 -19.13
C GLU A 248 42.58 12.35 -20.04
N THR A 249 41.76 13.38 -20.28
CA THR A 249 42.30 14.63 -20.88
C THR A 249 42.99 15.38 -19.77
N LYS A 250 44.33 15.35 -19.74
CA LYS A 250 45.10 16.29 -18.92
C LYS A 250 44.78 17.71 -19.39
N THR A 251 44.04 18.45 -18.58
CA THR A 251 43.89 19.88 -18.76
C THR A 251 45.24 20.50 -18.55
N THR A 252 45.94 20.89 -19.61
CA THR A 252 47.15 21.69 -19.52
C THR A 252 46.70 23.07 -19.09
N ASP A 253 46.90 23.42 -17.84
CA ASP A 253 46.83 24.79 -17.36
C ASP A 253 47.82 25.61 -18.16
N LYS A 254 47.31 26.39 -19.10
CA LYS A 254 48.10 27.50 -19.68
C LYS A 254 48.17 28.61 -18.65
N LYS A 255 49.34 28.79 -18.08
CA LYS A 255 49.72 30.01 -17.35
C LYS A 255 49.52 31.28 -18.20
#